data_7d212d05916ff2bf5b04b97b5e80c588
#
_entry.id   7d212d05916ff2bf5b04b97b5e80c588
#
_cell.length_a   1.000
_cell.length_b   1.000
_cell.length_c   1.000
_cell.angle_alpha   90.00
_cell.angle_beta   90.00
_cell.angle_gamma   90.00
#
_symmetry.space_group_name_H-M   'P 1'
#
loop_
_entity.id
_entity.type
_entity.pdbx_description
1 polymer ?
#
loop_
_entity_poly.entity_id
_entity_poly.type
_entity_poly.pdbx_seq_one_letter_code
_entity_poly.pdbx_strand_id
1 'polypeptide(L)'
;MKSVRALKQSLIPLALMFCLSSCQTTQAPLEEYTLARAAMDAARNVQASRHSSGYWNQADQAFRQGQENYRDHNWSKAKEDFLRARTAAEKAENSARLIRQKTGEVL
;
A
#
# COMPACT_ATOMS: atom_id res chain seq x y z
N MET A 1 23.79 -47.64 -20.83
CA MET A 1 23.81 -46.40 -21.64
C MET A 1 22.41 -45.84 -21.95
N LYS A 2 21.39 -46.66 -22.14
CA LYS A 2 20.00 -46.18 -22.36
C LYS A 2 19.37 -45.49 -21.12
N SER A 3 19.73 -45.88 -19.90
CA SER A 3 19.22 -45.29 -18.64
C SER A 3 19.72 -43.88 -18.38
N VAL A 4 20.94 -43.53 -18.82
CA VAL A 4 21.50 -42.21 -18.63
C VAL A 4 20.87 -41.15 -19.55
N ARG A 5 20.46 -41.56 -20.77
CA ARG A 5 19.75 -40.69 -21.71
C ARG A 5 18.31 -40.39 -21.23
N ALA A 6 17.62 -41.36 -20.65
CA ALA A 6 16.30 -41.18 -20.07
C ALA A 6 16.33 -40.28 -18.84
N LEU A 7 17.39 -40.35 -18.01
CA LEU A 7 17.58 -39.48 -16.86
C LEU A 7 17.85 -38.03 -17.28
N LYS A 8 18.63 -37.81 -18.33
CA LYS A 8 18.88 -36.47 -18.87
C LYS A 8 17.64 -35.84 -19.48
N GLN A 9 16.80 -36.60 -20.13
CA GLN A 9 15.54 -36.14 -20.71
C GLN A 9 14.50 -35.80 -19.63
N SER A 10 14.52 -36.47 -18.48
CA SER A 10 13.60 -36.25 -17.37
C SER A 10 13.99 -35.01 -16.53
N LEU A 11 15.28 -34.66 -16.50
CA LEU A 11 15.78 -33.52 -15.74
C LEU A 11 15.54 -32.14 -16.44
N ILE A 12 15.46 -32.14 -17.77
CA ILE A 12 15.29 -30.92 -18.57
C ILE A 12 13.92 -30.24 -18.28
N PRO A 13 12.76 -30.97 -18.26
CA PRO A 13 11.48 -30.33 -17.96
C PRO A 13 11.37 -29.86 -16.51
N LEU A 14 12.05 -30.53 -15.56
CA LEU A 14 12.07 -30.12 -14.17
C LEU A 14 12.88 -28.83 -13.96
N ALA A 15 13.98 -28.67 -14.67
CA ALA A 15 14.80 -27.44 -14.67
C ALA A 15 14.05 -26.27 -15.33
N LEU A 16 13.27 -26.52 -16.38
CA LEU A 16 12.46 -25.49 -17.05
C LEU A 16 11.32 -24.95 -16.16
N MET A 17 10.73 -25.80 -15.32
CA MET A 17 9.69 -25.38 -14.38
C MET A 17 10.21 -24.47 -13.26
N PHE A 18 11.48 -24.62 -12.89
CA PHE A 18 12.10 -23.80 -11.84
C PHE A 18 12.42 -22.38 -12.31
N CYS A 19 12.60 -22.15 -13.61
CA CYS A 19 12.93 -20.84 -14.15
C CYS A 19 11.72 -19.89 -14.28
N LEU A 20 10.48 -20.39 -14.21
CA LEU A 20 9.26 -19.58 -14.34
C LEU A 20 8.83 -18.89 -13.04
N SER A 21 9.42 -19.25 -11.90
CA SER A 21 9.07 -18.68 -10.60
C SER A 21 9.89 -17.45 -10.19
N SER A 22 10.83 -16.98 -11.03
CA SER A 22 11.74 -15.89 -10.65
C SER A 22 11.39 -14.51 -11.23
N CYS A 23 10.24 -14.34 -11.88
CA CYS A 23 9.81 -13.05 -12.43
C CYS A 23 8.73 -12.38 -11.58
N GLN A 24 8.99 -12.19 -10.29
CA GLN A 24 8.26 -11.19 -9.51
C GLN A 24 9.01 -9.86 -9.61
N THR A 25 8.77 -9.12 -10.67
CA THR A 25 9.16 -7.71 -10.74
C THR A 25 8.31 -6.95 -9.73
N THR A 26 8.95 -6.48 -8.66
CA THR A 26 8.33 -5.59 -7.68
C THR A 26 8.07 -4.27 -8.39
N GLN A 27 6.81 -4.01 -8.72
CA GLN A 27 6.40 -2.74 -9.33
C GLN A 27 6.28 -1.65 -8.29
N ALA A 28 6.54 -0.40 -8.69
CA ALA A 28 6.26 0.76 -7.88
C ALA A 28 4.77 0.79 -7.48
N PRO A 29 4.43 1.03 -6.19
CA PRO A 29 3.05 0.98 -5.69
C PRO A 29 2.27 2.26 -6.03
N LEU A 30 2.05 2.50 -7.33
CA LEU A 30 1.37 3.69 -7.82
C LEU A 30 -0.11 3.71 -7.46
N GLU A 31 -0.76 2.56 -7.48
CA GLU A 31 -2.16 2.42 -7.10
C GLU A 31 -2.35 2.76 -5.63
N GLU A 32 -1.56 2.17 -4.75
CA GLU A 32 -1.62 2.41 -3.31
C GLU A 32 -1.33 3.87 -2.97
N TYR A 33 -0.36 4.48 -3.64
CA TYR A 33 -0.07 5.92 -3.52
C TYR A 33 -1.29 6.76 -3.90
N THR A 34 -1.90 6.48 -5.03
CA THR A 34 -3.05 7.24 -5.55
C THR A 34 -4.26 7.12 -4.62
N LEU A 35 -4.55 5.92 -4.13
CA LEU A 35 -5.66 5.68 -3.19
C LEU A 35 -5.40 6.32 -1.82
N ALA A 36 -4.17 6.25 -1.32
CA ALA A 36 -3.79 6.93 -0.07
C ALA A 36 -3.92 8.44 -0.20
N ARG A 37 -3.47 9.02 -1.31
CA ARG A 37 -3.62 10.46 -1.58
C ARG A 37 -5.07 10.88 -1.63
N ALA A 38 -5.92 10.13 -2.32
CA ALA A 38 -7.35 10.41 -2.38
C ALA A 38 -8.01 10.36 -0.98
N ALA A 39 -7.66 9.37 -0.17
CA ALA A 39 -8.14 9.27 1.22
C ALA A 39 -7.66 10.45 2.09
N MET A 40 -6.42 10.87 1.93
CA MET A 40 -5.87 12.06 2.61
C MET A 40 -6.63 13.33 2.23
N ASP A 41 -6.94 13.51 0.94
CA ASP A 41 -7.69 14.66 0.46
C ASP A 41 -9.14 14.65 0.99
N ALA A 42 -9.80 13.49 1.02
CA ALA A 42 -11.13 13.33 1.61
C ALA A 42 -11.15 13.68 3.11
N ALA A 43 -10.16 13.21 3.86
CA ALA A 43 -10.01 13.53 5.27
C ALA A 43 -9.75 15.03 5.49
N ARG A 44 -8.94 15.64 4.63
CA ARG A 44 -8.67 17.08 4.67
C ARG A 44 -9.93 17.92 4.43
N ASN A 45 -10.77 17.51 3.48
CA ASN A 45 -12.02 18.21 3.13
C ASN A 45 -13.03 18.25 4.29
N VAL A 46 -13.01 17.26 5.19
CA VAL A 46 -13.84 17.25 6.40
C VAL A 46 -13.14 17.82 7.63
N GLN A 47 -11.98 18.44 7.45
CA GLN A 47 -11.17 19.01 8.52
C GLN A 47 -10.76 18.01 9.59
N ALA A 48 -10.34 16.81 9.15
CA ALA A 48 -9.91 15.74 10.04
C ALA A 48 -8.70 16.13 10.91
N SER A 49 -7.83 16.98 10.44
CA SER A 49 -6.71 17.51 11.23
C SER A 49 -7.17 18.23 12.51
N ARG A 50 -8.35 18.86 12.46
CA ARG A 50 -8.96 19.55 13.60
C ARG A 50 -9.84 18.62 14.45
N HIS A 51 -10.71 17.84 13.81
CA HIS A 51 -11.74 17.06 14.49
C HIS A 51 -11.29 15.65 14.87
N SER A 52 -10.30 15.11 14.20
CA SER A 52 -9.77 13.76 14.42
C SER A 52 -8.25 13.74 14.30
N SER A 53 -7.59 14.56 15.08
CA SER A 53 -6.14 14.81 15.00
C SER A 53 -5.30 13.56 15.20
N GLY A 54 -5.73 12.61 16.06
CA GLY A 54 -5.00 11.36 16.30
C GLY A 54 -4.86 10.51 15.04
N TYR A 55 -5.98 10.21 14.40
CA TYR A 55 -5.98 9.44 13.15
C TYR A 55 -5.35 10.22 11.99
N TRP A 56 -5.57 11.53 11.95
CA TRP A 56 -4.94 12.39 10.94
C TRP A 56 -3.42 12.35 11.03
N ASN A 57 -2.85 12.46 12.22
CA ASN A 57 -1.41 12.43 12.42
C ASN A 57 -0.81 11.06 12.05
N GLN A 58 -1.52 9.97 12.36
CA GLN A 58 -1.12 8.63 11.93
C GLN A 58 -1.11 8.51 10.40
N ALA A 59 -2.13 9.03 9.74
CA ALA A 59 -2.24 9.03 8.29
C ALA A 59 -1.11 9.86 7.64
N ASP A 60 -0.87 11.07 8.15
CA ASP A 60 0.16 11.96 7.63
C ASP A 60 1.56 11.37 7.79
N GLN A 61 1.86 10.79 8.94
CA GLN A 61 3.13 10.13 9.20
C GLN A 61 3.35 8.94 8.26
N ALA A 62 2.35 8.06 8.13
CA ALA A 62 2.44 6.90 7.25
C ALA A 62 2.59 7.32 5.78
N PHE A 63 1.88 8.35 5.36
CA PHE A 63 1.97 8.86 3.99
C PHE A 63 3.37 9.40 3.68
N ARG A 64 3.96 10.17 4.59
CA ARG A 64 5.34 10.68 4.44
C ARG A 64 6.36 9.55 4.38
N GLN A 65 6.24 8.56 5.25
CA GLN A 65 7.11 7.37 5.22
C GLN A 65 6.99 6.62 3.90
N GLY A 66 5.77 6.48 3.39
CA GLY A 66 5.52 5.88 2.08
C GLY A 66 6.20 6.64 0.95
N GLN A 67 6.15 7.97 0.98
CA GLN A 67 6.84 8.82 0.00
C GLN A 67 8.37 8.69 0.06
N GLU A 68 8.94 8.61 1.26
CA GLU A 68 10.38 8.39 1.43
C GLU A 68 10.80 7.02 0.90
N ASN A 69 10.09 5.96 1.28
CA ASN A 69 10.36 4.61 0.78
C ASN A 69 10.17 4.50 -0.73
N TYR A 70 9.20 5.23 -1.29
CA TYR A 70 8.99 5.30 -2.73
C TYR A 70 10.20 5.93 -3.45
N ARG A 71 10.72 7.04 -2.94
CA ARG A 71 11.93 7.69 -3.49
C ARG A 71 13.16 6.79 -3.41
N ASP A 72 13.28 6.00 -2.35
CA ASP A 72 14.39 5.08 -2.12
C ASP A 72 14.22 3.74 -2.86
N HIS A 73 13.17 3.60 -3.68
CA HIS A 73 12.84 2.37 -4.41
C HIS A 73 12.54 1.16 -3.49
N ASN A 74 12.19 1.41 -2.23
CA ASN A 74 11.72 0.40 -1.29
C ASN A 74 10.23 0.13 -1.51
N TRP A 75 9.90 -0.49 -2.63
CA TRP A 75 8.51 -0.66 -3.10
C TRP A 75 7.62 -1.40 -2.12
N SER A 76 8.13 -2.45 -1.49
CA SER A 76 7.38 -3.25 -0.51
C SER A 76 7.00 -2.41 0.71
N LYS A 77 7.93 -1.67 1.28
CA LYS A 77 7.69 -0.78 2.43
C LYS A 77 6.79 0.40 2.05
N ALA A 78 7.02 0.99 0.88
CA ALA A 78 6.19 2.08 0.38
C ALA A 78 4.73 1.64 0.24
N LYS A 79 4.49 0.45 -0.28
CA LYS A 79 3.15 -0.14 -0.39
C LYS A 79 2.48 -0.28 0.98
N GLU A 80 3.17 -0.86 1.95
CA GLU A 80 2.65 -1.00 3.32
C GLU A 80 2.32 0.34 3.95
N ASP A 81 3.20 1.33 3.79
CA ASP A 81 3.01 2.66 4.34
C ASP A 81 1.81 3.37 3.71
N PHE A 82 1.63 3.29 2.39
CA PHE A 82 0.47 3.86 1.73
C PHE A 82 -0.84 3.18 2.12
N LEU A 83 -0.84 1.86 2.30
CA LEU A 83 -2.01 1.14 2.82
C LEU A 83 -2.36 1.59 4.24
N ARG A 84 -1.37 1.76 5.11
CA ARG A 84 -1.59 2.30 6.47
C ARG A 84 -2.09 3.74 6.43
N ALA A 85 -1.51 4.57 5.57
CA ALA A 85 -1.94 5.96 5.39
C ALA A 85 -3.39 6.03 4.96
N ARG A 86 -3.78 5.24 3.97
CA ARG A 86 -5.17 5.14 3.50
C ARG A 86 -6.12 4.74 4.63
N THR A 87 -5.81 3.67 5.34
CA THR A 87 -6.66 3.18 6.45
C THR A 87 -6.82 4.22 7.56
N ALA A 88 -5.73 4.87 7.95
CA ALA A 88 -5.76 5.92 8.97
C ALA A 88 -6.53 7.17 8.49
N ALA A 89 -6.36 7.55 7.22
CA ALA A 89 -7.09 8.69 6.64
C ALA A 89 -8.59 8.43 6.54
N GLU A 90 -9.02 7.22 6.16
CA GLU A 90 -10.42 6.82 6.15
C GLU A 90 -11.03 6.85 7.57
N LYS A 91 -10.30 6.39 8.57
CA LYS A 91 -10.71 6.51 9.99
C LYS A 91 -10.81 7.95 10.43
N ALA A 92 -9.86 8.79 10.04
CA ALA A 92 -9.86 10.22 10.33
C ALA A 92 -11.06 10.92 9.70
N GLU A 93 -11.36 10.63 8.45
CA GLU A 93 -12.53 11.16 7.74
C GLU A 93 -13.84 10.77 8.45
N ASN A 94 -14.03 9.47 8.71
CA ASN A 94 -15.24 8.97 9.36
C ASN A 94 -15.43 9.55 10.75
N SER A 95 -14.38 9.61 11.54
CA SER A 95 -14.41 10.21 12.90
C SER A 95 -14.72 11.70 12.84
N ALA A 96 -14.11 12.44 11.93
CA ALA A 96 -14.36 13.86 11.75
C ALA A 96 -15.80 14.16 11.32
N ARG A 97 -16.37 13.37 10.42
CA ARG A 97 -17.77 13.48 10.00
C ARG A 97 -18.73 13.28 11.20
N LEU A 98 -18.49 12.26 12.03
CA LEU A 98 -19.30 12.00 13.20
C LEU A 98 -19.23 13.13 14.24
N ILE A 99 -18.04 13.70 14.47
CA ILE A 99 -17.86 14.81 15.40
C ILE A 99 -18.56 16.06 14.87
N ARG A 100 -18.44 16.38 13.61
CA ARG A 100 -19.11 17.52 12.97
C ARG A 100 -20.62 17.39 13.01
N GLN A 101 -21.18 16.19 12.81
CA GLN A 101 -22.61 15.94 12.95
C GLN A 101 -23.09 16.19 14.39
N LYS A 102 -22.32 15.74 15.40
CA LYS A 102 -22.65 15.95 16.82
C LYS A 102 -22.59 17.40 17.25
N THR A 103 -21.69 18.19 16.67
CA THR A 103 -21.54 19.61 16.98
C THR A 103 -22.46 20.51 16.15
N GLY A 104 -23.26 19.92 15.24
CA GLY A 104 -24.16 20.67 14.35
C GLY A 104 -23.47 21.39 13.19
N GLU A 105 -22.20 21.14 12.95
CA GLU A 105 -21.49 21.65 11.78
C GLU A 105 -21.95 20.93 10.51
N VAL A 106 -22.44 21.67 9.52
CA VAL A 106 -22.89 21.14 8.24
C VAL A 106 -21.70 20.95 7.31
N LEU A 107 -21.65 19.78 6.69
CA LEU A 107 -20.66 19.46 5.67
C LEU A 107 -21.02 20.06 4.31
#